data_ed83a3c00d98d80460444875ab4c8d4e
#
_entry.id   ed83a3c00d98d80460444875ab4c8d4e
#
_cell.length_a   1.000
_cell.length_b   1.000
_cell.length_c   1.000
_cell.angle_alpha   90.00
_cell.angle_beta   90.00
_cell.angle_gamma   90.00
#
_symmetry.space_group_name_H-M   'P 1'
#
loop_
_entity.id
_entity.type
_entity.pdbx_description
1 polymer ?
#
loop_
_entity_poly.entity_id
_entity_poly.type
_entity_poly.pdbx_seq_one_letter_code
_entity_poly.pdbx_strand_id
1 'polypeptide(L)'
;MTDRRKKEFLTSGIVVLAVILAYSFRLVGRGDFYPTLFSYLRSFIYIGLYAAWGLSVRQRIVQRQVGRYLTAVSVLIIIWFTFRSAKYFIFWQPDAMRYLWYLFYLPMLFVPMLALLIAMSLGKPDSYRLPRATAALWLVSGTLLALVLTNDLHQFVFTFPVDAAVWSDTNHGYGFGYFAVIGWQVACAVAALVVMIFKCRMKNGRRHLWPAIPMAVSLSYLALSYSGVQWVKAALGDVTAFQSFMYMLCFEACIACGYIHSNSRYADLFASSVGTSAEITDRNFNIRYAALNTEAIPKYDMKKALQSPVTRKSGLTVHAMPISGGYAVWTEDMSALL
;
A
#
# COMPACT_ATOMS: atom_id res chain seq x y z
N MET A 1 4.29 12.00 26.68
CA MET A 1 4.07 11.49 25.29
C MET A 1 5.32 10.72 24.94
N THR A 2 5.23 9.41 24.75
CA THR A 2 6.38 8.55 24.45
C THR A 2 7.06 9.00 23.14
N ASP A 3 8.40 8.88 23.04
CA ASP A 3 9.19 9.29 21.85
C ASP A 3 8.62 8.69 20.53
N ARG A 4 8.02 7.53 20.64
CA ARG A 4 7.35 6.86 19.52
C ARG A 4 6.12 7.63 19.04
N ARG A 5 5.23 8.06 19.94
CA ARG A 5 4.04 8.87 19.56
C ARG A 5 4.46 10.19 18.92
N LYS A 6 5.57 10.79 19.37
CA LYS A 6 6.14 11.98 18.72
C LYS A 6 6.60 11.70 17.30
N LYS A 7 7.28 10.55 17.07
CA LYS A 7 7.72 10.15 15.72
C LYS A 7 6.54 9.84 14.80
N GLU A 8 5.53 9.12 15.27
CA GLU A 8 4.31 8.81 14.50
C GLU A 8 3.55 10.09 14.14
N PHE A 9 3.41 11.02 15.09
CA PHE A 9 2.78 12.30 14.86
C PHE A 9 3.57 13.16 13.87
N LEU A 10 4.90 13.19 14.00
CA LEU A 10 5.78 13.92 13.09
C LEU A 10 5.70 13.34 11.67
N THR A 11 5.74 12.03 11.53
CA THR A 11 5.61 11.36 10.22
C THR A 11 4.26 11.65 9.57
N SER A 12 3.17 11.56 10.33
CA SER A 12 1.83 11.89 9.83
C SER A 12 1.74 13.37 9.42
N GLY A 13 2.35 14.27 10.21
CA GLY A 13 2.42 15.71 9.91
C GLY A 13 3.18 15.98 8.61
N ILE A 14 4.31 15.30 8.37
CA ILE A 14 5.09 15.42 7.13
C ILE A 14 4.27 14.96 5.93
N VAL A 15 3.55 13.83 6.03
CA VAL A 15 2.69 13.33 4.95
C VAL A 15 1.58 14.33 4.61
N VAL A 16 0.89 14.85 5.63
CA VAL A 16 -0.17 15.86 5.45
C VAL A 16 0.41 17.13 4.81
N LEU A 17 1.55 17.59 5.28
CA LEU A 17 2.23 18.77 4.72
C LEU A 17 2.63 18.54 3.26
N ALA A 18 3.17 17.38 2.91
CA ALA A 18 3.53 17.03 1.53
C ALA A 18 2.31 17.02 0.60
N VAL A 19 1.17 16.49 1.06
CA VAL A 19 -0.09 16.49 0.30
C VAL A 19 -0.62 17.90 0.10
N ILE A 20 -0.63 18.73 1.16
CA ILE A 20 -1.04 20.14 1.08
C ILE A 20 -0.14 20.90 0.11
N LEU A 21 1.18 20.72 0.19
CA LEU A 21 2.14 21.36 -0.68
C LEU A 21 1.94 20.95 -2.15
N ALA A 22 1.73 19.66 -2.42
CA ALA A 22 1.45 19.16 -3.74
C ALA A 22 0.13 19.73 -4.31
N TYR A 23 -0.88 19.89 -3.45
CA TYR A 23 -2.14 20.53 -3.83
C TYR A 23 -1.98 22.05 -4.10
N SER A 24 -1.20 22.73 -3.27
CA SER A 24 -0.88 24.15 -3.46
C SER A 24 -0.16 24.39 -4.79
N PHE A 25 0.81 23.54 -5.15
CA PHE A 25 1.48 23.60 -6.46
C PHE A 25 0.52 23.38 -7.62
N ARG A 26 -0.53 22.61 -7.44
CA ARG A 26 -1.58 22.46 -8.44
C ARG A 26 -2.38 23.75 -8.63
N LEU A 27 -2.72 24.47 -7.55
CA LEU A 27 -3.48 25.72 -7.62
C LEU A 27 -2.65 26.82 -8.29
N VAL A 28 -1.39 26.95 -7.87
CA VAL A 28 -0.45 27.94 -8.45
C VAL A 28 -0.14 27.61 -9.90
N GLY A 29 0.06 26.36 -10.27
CA GLY A 29 0.33 25.92 -11.64
C GLY A 29 -0.85 26.03 -12.61
N ARG A 30 -2.02 26.48 -12.15
CA ARG A 30 -3.14 26.89 -13.02
C ARG A 30 -3.03 28.34 -13.53
N GLY A 31 -2.15 29.14 -12.93
CA GLY A 31 -1.83 30.49 -13.40
C GLY A 31 -0.75 30.48 -14.48
N ASP A 32 -0.48 31.65 -15.03
CA ASP A 32 0.47 31.85 -16.16
C ASP A 32 1.96 31.73 -15.70
N PHE A 33 2.20 31.61 -14.40
CA PHE A 33 3.56 31.61 -13.83
C PHE A 33 4.12 30.20 -13.67
N TYR A 34 5.04 29.82 -14.56
CA TYR A 34 5.78 28.53 -14.53
C TYR A 34 4.92 27.26 -14.29
N PRO A 35 3.85 27.02 -15.06
CA PRO A 35 2.93 25.89 -14.81
C PRO A 35 3.64 24.54 -14.92
N THR A 36 4.65 24.42 -15.78
CA THR A 36 5.42 23.20 -15.98
C THR A 36 6.27 22.86 -14.76
N LEU A 37 6.97 23.85 -14.17
CA LEU A 37 7.80 23.66 -12.99
C LEU A 37 6.98 23.16 -11.80
N PHE A 38 5.83 23.77 -11.51
CA PHE A 38 4.96 23.35 -10.41
C PHE A 38 4.37 21.96 -10.63
N SER A 39 4.12 21.60 -11.88
CA SER A 39 3.67 20.25 -12.22
C SER A 39 4.75 19.18 -12.00
N TYR A 40 6.00 19.48 -12.31
CA TYR A 40 7.14 18.61 -11.97
C TYR A 40 7.31 18.48 -10.47
N LEU A 41 7.37 19.58 -9.73
CA LEU A 41 7.53 19.56 -8.27
C LEU A 41 6.44 18.73 -7.60
N ARG A 42 5.19 18.89 -8.05
CA ARG A 42 4.06 18.07 -7.57
C ARG A 42 4.30 16.57 -7.83
N SER A 43 4.75 16.21 -9.03
CA SER A 43 5.01 14.81 -9.38
C SER A 43 6.14 14.22 -8.54
N PHE A 44 7.21 14.97 -8.32
CA PHE A 44 8.31 14.54 -7.43
C PHE A 44 7.85 14.33 -6.00
N ILE A 45 6.99 15.20 -5.46
CA ILE A 45 6.43 15.03 -4.12
C ILE A 45 5.65 13.73 -4.04
N TYR A 46 4.78 13.43 -5.00
CA TYR A 46 4.01 12.18 -4.99
C TYR A 46 4.91 10.96 -5.14
N ILE A 47 5.87 10.96 -6.07
CA ILE A 47 6.82 9.86 -6.24
C ILE A 47 7.60 9.64 -4.94
N GLY A 48 8.13 10.70 -4.32
CA GLY A 48 8.84 10.64 -3.05
C GLY A 48 7.98 10.09 -1.90
N LEU A 49 6.72 10.54 -1.82
CA LEU A 49 5.76 10.06 -0.83
C LEU A 49 5.52 8.55 -0.95
N TYR A 50 5.24 8.06 -2.16
CA TYR A 50 4.98 6.65 -2.38
C TYR A 50 6.24 5.79 -2.26
N ALA A 51 7.41 6.30 -2.62
CA ALA A 51 8.68 5.63 -2.38
C ALA A 51 8.95 5.46 -0.86
N ALA A 52 8.79 6.53 -0.09
CA ALA A 52 8.92 6.49 1.36
C ALA A 52 7.89 5.54 2.00
N TRP A 53 6.64 5.57 1.52
CA TRP A 53 5.60 4.66 1.97
C TRP A 53 5.94 3.19 1.66
N GLY A 54 6.35 2.87 0.44
CA GLY A 54 6.73 1.53 0.04
C GLY A 54 7.90 0.96 0.84
N LEU A 55 8.94 1.79 1.10
CA LEU A 55 10.06 1.42 1.97
C LEU A 55 9.59 1.16 3.41
N SER A 56 8.73 2.05 3.95
CA SER A 56 8.16 1.90 5.29
C SER A 56 7.36 0.60 5.41
N VAL A 57 6.46 0.31 4.45
CA VAL A 57 5.67 -0.92 4.40
C VAL A 57 6.55 -2.16 4.37
N ARG A 58 7.58 -2.16 3.52
CA ARG A 58 8.53 -3.29 3.40
C ARG A 58 9.23 -3.60 4.73
N GLN A 59 9.51 -2.58 5.53
CA GLN A 59 10.21 -2.74 6.81
C GLN A 59 9.28 -3.17 7.94
N ARG A 60 8.03 -2.68 7.97
CA ARG A 60 7.13 -2.87 9.12
C ARG A 60 6.12 -4.00 8.97
N ILE A 61 5.84 -4.49 7.75
CA ILE A 61 4.86 -5.56 7.57
C ILE A 61 5.50 -6.93 7.78
N VAL A 62 4.90 -7.72 8.67
CA VAL A 62 5.38 -9.05 9.06
C VAL A 62 4.96 -10.10 8.04
N GLN A 63 3.72 -10.03 7.56
CA GLN A 63 3.18 -10.95 6.55
C GLN A 63 3.91 -10.78 5.21
N ARG A 64 4.83 -11.68 4.87
CA ARG A 64 5.68 -11.57 3.66
C ARG A 64 4.90 -11.39 2.36
N GLN A 65 3.76 -12.07 2.23
CA GLN A 65 2.94 -12.02 1.02
C GLN A 65 2.25 -10.65 0.89
N VAL A 66 1.62 -10.19 1.96
CA VAL A 66 0.97 -8.87 2.01
C VAL A 66 2.00 -7.75 1.82
N GLY A 67 3.16 -7.85 2.47
CA GLY A 67 4.25 -6.89 2.31
C GLY A 67 4.73 -6.76 0.87
N ARG A 68 4.85 -7.90 0.15
CA ARG A 68 5.20 -7.89 -1.29
C ARG A 68 4.12 -7.22 -2.14
N TYR A 69 2.85 -7.50 -1.89
CA TYR A 69 1.75 -6.87 -2.64
C TYR A 69 1.66 -5.36 -2.37
N LEU A 70 1.79 -4.93 -1.12
CA LEU A 70 1.80 -3.50 -0.77
C LEU A 70 3.01 -2.77 -1.39
N THR A 71 4.18 -3.40 -1.39
CA THR A 71 5.36 -2.86 -2.08
C THR A 71 5.12 -2.76 -3.59
N ALA A 72 4.49 -3.78 -4.20
CA ALA A 72 4.13 -3.76 -5.62
C ALA A 72 3.11 -2.64 -5.92
N VAL A 73 2.12 -2.41 -5.06
CA VAL A 73 1.18 -1.28 -5.18
C VAL A 73 1.94 0.05 -5.17
N SER A 74 2.88 0.23 -4.23
CA SER A 74 3.71 1.45 -4.17
C SER A 74 4.51 1.65 -5.46
N VAL A 75 5.18 0.62 -5.96
CA VAL A 75 5.96 0.66 -7.21
C VAL A 75 5.05 0.99 -8.41
N LEU A 76 3.88 0.37 -8.51
CA LEU A 76 2.93 0.64 -9.60
C LEU A 76 2.43 2.09 -9.58
N ILE A 77 2.18 2.65 -8.40
CA ILE A 77 1.78 4.06 -8.26
C ILE A 77 2.94 4.98 -8.67
N ILE A 78 4.18 4.68 -8.29
CA ILE A 78 5.37 5.43 -8.72
C ILE A 78 5.50 5.38 -10.24
N ILE A 79 5.36 4.21 -10.84
CA ILE A 79 5.38 4.01 -12.31
C ILE A 79 4.27 4.87 -12.96
N TRP A 80 3.09 4.91 -12.38
CA TRP A 80 1.98 5.72 -12.90
C TRP A 80 2.33 7.20 -12.94
N PHE A 81 2.83 7.76 -11.84
CA PHE A 81 3.24 9.17 -11.80
C PHE A 81 4.43 9.45 -12.75
N THR A 82 5.35 8.50 -12.88
CA THR A 82 6.50 8.62 -13.80
C THR A 82 6.03 8.65 -15.26
N PHE A 83 5.20 7.70 -15.69
CA PHE A 83 4.66 7.69 -17.06
C PHE A 83 3.80 8.91 -17.35
N ARG A 84 3.01 9.34 -16.37
CA ARG A 84 2.22 10.56 -16.49
C ARG A 84 3.11 11.80 -16.68
N SER A 85 4.16 11.93 -15.87
CA SER A 85 5.10 13.03 -16.00
C SER A 85 5.85 12.97 -17.32
N ALA A 86 6.27 11.80 -17.76
CA ALA A 86 6.92 11.61 -19.05
C ALA A 86 6.01 12.01 -20.20
N LYS A 87 4.74 11.57 -20.20
CA LYS A 87 3.76 11.90 -21.23
C LYS A 87 3.53 13.41 -21.37
N TYR A 88 3.36 14.13 -20.27
CA TYR A 88 2.96 15.54 -20.33
C TYR A 88 4.14 16.53 -20.38
N PHE A 89 5.35 16.10 -20.05
CA PHE A 89 6.46 17.04 -19.87
C PHE A 89 7.72 16.69 -20.68
N ILE A 90 7.88 15.43 -21.13
CA ILE A 90 9.10 14.98 -21.78
C ILE A 90 8.86 14.67 -23.26
N PHE A 91 7.77 13.98 -23.57
CA PHE A 91 7.49 13.51 -24.92
C PHE A 91 6.43 14.38 -25.59
N TRP A 92 6.77 14.90 -26.78
CA TRP A 92 5.90 15.73 -27.61
C TRP A 92 5.39 14.99 -28.86
N GLN A 93 5.96 13.82 -29.13
CA GLN A 93 5.58 12.99 -30.27
C GLN A 93 4.23 12.31 -29.96
N PRO A 94 3.22 12.41 -30.84
CA PRO A 94 1.89 11.86 -30.58
C PRO A 94 1.88 10.37 -30.30
N ASP A 95 2.70 9.60 -31.04
CA ASP A 95 2.80 8.16 -30.83
C ASP A 95 3.38 7.82 -29.46
N ALA A 96 4.47 8.48 -29.04
CA ALA A 96 5.04 8.28 -27.72
C ALA A 96 4.06 8.64 -26.60
N MET A 97 3.30 9.73 -26.75
CA MET A 97 2.25 10.15 -25.81
C MET A 97 1.12 9.10 -25.73
N ARG A 98 0.73 8.51 -26.87
CA ARG A 98 -0.29 7.47 -26.95
C ARG A 98 0.16 6.19 -26.27
N TYR A 99 1.38 5.71 -26.53
CA TYR A 99 1.91 4.52 -25.85
C TYR A 99 2.10 4.73 -24.34
N LEU A 100 2.55 5.90 -23.92
CA LEU A 100 2.60 6.24 -22.50
C LEU A 100 1.20 6.25 -21.86
N TRP A 101 0.19 6.69 -22.59
CA TRP A 101 -1.19 6.62 -22.13
C TRP A 101 -1.70 5.18 -22.01
N TYR A 102 -1.35 4.28 -22.94
CA TYR A 102 -1.65 2.85 -22.79
C TYR A 102 -0.96 2.26 -21.55
N LEU A 103 0.24 2.67 -21.24
CA LEU A 103 0.95 2.21 -20.04
C LEU A 103 0.31 2.65 -18.72
N PHE A 104 -0.58 3.65 -18.72
CA PHE A 104 -1.38 4.00 -17.54
C PHE A 104 -2.30 2.86 -17.09
N TYR A 105 -2.69 1.98 -18.02
CA TYR A 105 -3.54 0.84 -17.72
C TYR A 105 -2.83 -0.25 -16.91
N LEU A 106 -1.49 -0.26 -16.89
CA LEU A 106 -0.73 -1.16 -16.01
C LEU A 106 -1.10 -0.93 -14.52
N PRO A 107 -0.86 0.23 -13.92
CA PRO A 107 -1.29 0.46 -12.54
C PRO A 107 -2.81 0.45 -12.37
N MET A 108 -3.57 0.93 -13.35
CA MET A 108 -5.04 0.96 -13.29
C MET A 108 -5.66 -0.44 -13.16
N LEU A 109 -5.10 -1.45 -13.80
CA LEU A 109 -5.58 -2.85 -13.71
C LEU A 109 -5.01 -3.57 -12.49
N PHE A 110 -3.73 -3.40 -12.19
CA PHE A 110 -3.06 -4.21 -11.18
C PHE A 110 -3.23 -3.68 -9.76
N VAL A 111 -3.39 -2.37 -9.53
CA VAL A 111 -3.60 -1.84 -8.17
C VAL A 111 -4.91 -2.32 -7.55
N PRO A 112 -6.08 -2.24 -8.22
CA PRO A 112 -7.33 -2.79 -7.69
C PRO A 112 -7.29 -4.32 -7.50
N MET A 113 -6.67 -5.04 -8.43
CA MET A 113 -6.46 -6.49 -8.31
C MET A 113 -5.61 -6.84 -7.07
N LEU A 114 -4.49 -6.15 -6.87
CA LEU A 114 -3.65 -6.34 -5.70
C LEU A 114 -4.38 -5.96 -4.41
N ALA A 115 -5.22 -4.92 -4.42
CA ALA A 115 -6.06 -4.57 -3.29
C ALA A 115 -7.04 -5.70 -2.93
N LEU A 116 -7.62 -6.38 -3.92
CA LEU A 116 -8.45 -7.56 -3.69
C LEU A 116 -7.63 -8.71 -3.07
N LEU A 117 -6.43 -9.02 -3.59
CA LEU A 117 -5.57 -10.06 -3.04
C LEU A 117 -5.14 -9.76 -1.59
N ILE A 118 -4.86 -8.49 -1.28
CA ILE A 118 -4.59 -8.04 0.09
C ILE A 118 -5.83 -8.21 0.97
N ALA A 119 -7.01 -7.78 0.50
CA ALA A 119 -8.27 -7.93 1.22
C ALA A 119 -8.57 -9.41 1.53
N MET A 120 -8.31 -10.32 0.60
CA MET A 120 -8.44 -11.77 0.82
C MET A 120 -7.45 -12.30 1.87
N SER A 121 -6.33 -11.65 2.10
CA SER A 121 -5.30 -12.04 3.06
C SER A 121 -5.50 -11.42 4.45
N LEU A 122 -6.43 -10.46 4.62
CA LEU A 122 -6.69 -9.78 5.90
C LEU A 122 -7.10 -10.77 6.99
N GLY A 123 -6.53 -10.60 8.18
CA GLY A 123 -6.84 -11.41 9.36
C GLY A 123 -6.42 -12.88 9.26
N LYS A 124 -5.59 -13.25 8.28
CA LYS A 124 -5.03 -14.59 8.13
C LYS A 124 -3.63 -14.67 8.76
N PRO A 125 -3.20 -15.86 9.21
CA PRO A 125 -1.86 -16.05 9.78
C PRO A 125 -0.77 -15.80 8.72
N ASP A 126 0.47 -15.57 9.17
CA ASP A 126 1.62 -15.27 8.31
C ASP A 126 1.97 -16.39 7.32
N SER A 127 1.63 -17.64 7.68
CA SER A 127 1.83 -18.82 6.83
C SER A 127 0.76 -18.98 5.74
N TYR A 128 -0.31 -18.17 5.77
CA TYR A 128 -1.41 -18.30 4.83
C TYR A 128 -0.94 -18.00 3.40
N ARG A 129 -1.33 -18.88 2.49
CA ARG A 129 -1.12 -18.71 1.04
C ARG A 129 -2.48 -18.59 0.36
N LEU A 130 -2.57 -17.67 -0.57
CA LEU A 130 -3.77 -17.51 -1.39
C LEU A 130 -4.05 -18.79 -2.21
N PRO A 131 -5.32 -19.13 -2.44
CA PRO A 131 -5.71 -20.24 -3.30
C PRO A 131 -5.13 -20.11 -4.71
N ARG A 132 -4.82 -21.23 -5.36
CA ARG A 132 -4.33 -21.23 -6.75
C ARG A 132 -5.29 -20.55 -7.74
N ALA A 133 -6.59 -20.56 -7.45
CA ALA A 133 -7.61 -19.86 -8.23
C ALA A 133 -7.36 -18.35 -8.39
N THR A 134 -6.62 -17.73 -7.45
CA THR A 134 -6.26 -16.30 -7.59
C THR A 134 -5.29 -16.04 -8.75
N ALA A 135 -4.67 -17.07 -9.32
CA ALA A 135 -3.88 -16.94 -10.55
C ALA A 135 -4.74 -16.45 -11.72
N ALA A 136 -6.06 -16.77 -11.73
CA ALA A 136 -6.98 -16.25 -12.72
C ALA A 136 -7.05 -14.71 -12.74
N LEU A 137 -6.96 -14.05 -11.56
CA LEU A 137 -6.95 -12.60 -11.48
C LEU A 137 -5.74 -11.99 -12.20
N TRP A 138 -4.57 -12.61 -12.06
CA TRP A 138 -3.35 -12.22 -12.77
C TRP A 138 -3.48 -12.43 -14.28
N LEU A 139 -4.04 -13.58 -14.68
CA LEU A 139 -4.25 -13.90 -16.09
C LEU A 139 -5.19 -12.89 -16.74
N VAL A 140 -6.36 -12.63 -16.14
CA VAL A 140 -7.34 -11.67 -16.68
C VAL A 140 -6.75 -10.26 -16.75
N SER A 141 -6.11 -9.79 -15.67
CA SER A 141 -5.48 -8.45 -15.67
C SER A 141 -4.37 -8.34 -16.71
N GLY A 142 -3.56 -9.39 -16.87
CA GLY A 142 -2.50 -9.44 -17.88
C GLY A 142 -3.04 -9.46 -19.31
N THR A 143 -4.09 -10.23 -19.58
CA THR A 143 -4.75 -10.28 -20.89
C THR A 143 -5.37 -8.93 -21.25
N LEU A 144 -6.08 -8.29 -20.30
CA LEU A 144 -6.65 -6.96 -20.52
C LEU A 144 -5.56 -5.90 -20.75
N LEU A 145 -4.44 -5.97 -20.04
CA LEU A 145 -3.32 -5.08 -20.29
C LEU A 145 -2.73 -5.32 -21.68
N ALA A 146 -2.50 -6.58 -22.07
CA ALA A 146 -2.01 -6.91 -23.41
C ALA A 146 -2.97 -6.37 -24.50
N LEU A 147 -4.28 -6.50 -24.28
CA LEU A 147 -5.30 -5.96 -25.17
C LEU A 147 -5.18 -4.44 -25.33
N VAL A 148 -4.91 -3.70 -24.26
CA VAL A 148 -4.69 -2.24 -24.32
C VAL A 148 -3.39 -1.91 -25.06
N LEU A 149 -2.28 -2.60 -24.73
CA LEU A 149 -0.97 -2.32 -25.32
C LEU A 149 -0.90 -2.63 -26.82
N THR A 150 -1.71 -3.60 -27.28
CA THR A 150 -1.77 -3.98 -28.70
C THR A 150 -2.93 -3.29 -29.44
N ASN A 151 -3.55 -2.28 -28.84
CA ASN A 151 -4.76 -1.64 -29.39
C ASN A 151 -4.56 -1.10 -30.82
N ASP A 152 -3.38 -0.64 -31.18
CA ASP A 152 -3.08 -0.12 -32.51
C ASP A 152 -3.25 -1.19 -33.62
N LEU A 153 -3.21 -2.49 -33.27
CA LEU A 153 -3.39 -3.59 -34.23
C LEU A 153 -4.87 -3.91 -34.52
N HIS A 154 -5.76 -3.65 -33.55
CA HIS A 154 -7.16 -4.15 -33.63
C HIS A 154 -8.20 -3.10 -33.27
N GLN A 155 -7.84 -1.97 -32.68
CA GLN A 155 -8.71 -0.88 -32.22
C GLN A 155 -9.97 -1.35 -31.41
N PHE A 156 -9.83 -2.42 -30.66
CA PHE A 156 -10.92 -3.01 -29.90
C PHE A 156 -11.20 -2.27 -28.58
N VAL A 157 -10.15 -1.64 -28.00
CA VAL A 157 -10.25 -0.85 -26.76
C VAL A 157 -10.52 0.60 -27.08
N PHE A 158 -9.73 1.19 -27.97
CA PHE A 158 -9.86 2.55 -28.44
C PHE A 158 -9.94 2.57 -29.95
N THR A 159 -10.91 3.31 -30.48
CA THR A 159 -11.10 3.52 -31.91
C THR A 159 -10.58 4.90 -32.28
N PHE A 160 -9.82 4.99 -33.37
CA PHE A 160 -9.33 6.25 -33.88
C PHE A 160 -10.02 6.61 -35.18
N PRO A 161 -10.30 7.93 -35.44
CA PRO A 161 -10.89 8.35 -36.71
C PRO A 161 -10.03 7.94 -37.90
N VAL A 162 -10.65 7.42 -38.95
CA VAL A 162 -9.96 6.97 -40.17
C VAL A 162 -9.25 8.12 -40.87
N ASP A 163 -9.85 9.32 -40.81
CA ASP A 163 -9.33 10.52 -41.47
C ASP A 163 -8.32 11.30 -40.62
N ALA A 164 -8.01 10.81 -39.41
CA ALA A 164 -7.04 11.48 -38.56
C ALA A 164 -5.61 11.25 -39.08
N ALA A 165 -4.91 12.35 -39.39
CA ALA A 165 -3.51 12.32 -39.79
C ALA A 165 -2.60 11.69 -38.72
N VAL A 166 -3.01 11.77 -37.44
CA VAL A 166 -2.29 11.22 -36.29
C VAL A 166 -3.28 10.71 -35.25
N TRP A 167 -3.09 9.50 -34.76
CA TRP A 167 -3.85 8.97 -33.65
C TRP A 167 -3.36 9.57 -32.32
N SER A 168 -4.30 10.07 -31.52
CA SER A 168 -3.96 10.71 -30.24
C SER A 168 -4.89 10.26 -29.12
N ASP A 169 -4.42 10.38 -27.88
CA ASP A 169 -5.19 10.10 -26.68
C ASP A 169 -6.29 11.15 -26.40
N THR A 170 -6.33 12.24 -27.13
CA THR A 170 -7.35 13.29 -27.00
C THR A 170 -8.50 13.15 -28.01
N ASN A 171 -8.28 12.42 -29.10
CA ASN A 171 -9.27 12.22 -30.17
C ASN A 171 -9.44 10.72 -30.44
N HIS A 172 -10.24 10.06 -29.63
CA HIS A 172 -10.53 8.63 -29.74
C HIS A 172 -11.96 8.33 -29.31
N GLY A 173 -12.49 7.23 -29.81
CA GLY A 173 -13.72 6.61 -29.33
C GLY A 173 -13.42 5.44 -28.39
N TYR A 174 -14.44 4.96 -27.71
CA TYR A 174 -14.34 3.81 -26.81
C TYR A 174 -14.94 2.57 -27.47
N GLY A 175 -14.11 1.52 -27.62
CA GLY A 175 -14.55 0.21 -28.09
C GLY A 175 -15.06 -0.66 -26.95
N PHE A 176 -15.55 -1.86 -27.30
CA PHE A 176 -16.05 -2.83 -26.31
C PHE A 176 -15.00 -3.23 -25.28
N GLY A 177 -13.75 -3.39 -25.69
CA GLY A 177 -12.63 -3.71 -24.81
C GLY A 177 -12.40 -2.70 -23.70
N TYR A 178 -12.68 -1.41 -23.94
CA TYR A 178 -12.59 -0.37 -22.91
C TYR A 178 -13.56 -0.65 -21.74
N PHE A 179 -14.80 -1.00 -22.05
CA PHE A 179 -15.79 -1.30 -21.01
C PHE A 179 -15.43 -2.56 -20.24
N ALA A 180 -14.81 -3.55 -20.89
CA ALA A 180 -14.29 -4.74 -20.21
C ALA A 180 -13.15 -4.37 -19.23
N VAL A 181 -12.21 -3.51 -19.63
CA VAL A 181 -11.11 -3.03 -18.79
C VAL A 181 -11.62 -2.24 -17.58
N ILE A 182 -12.53 -1.28 -17.79
CA ILE A 182 -13.11 -0.49 -16.69
C ILE A 182 -13.98 -1.37 -15.79
N GLY A 183 -14.80 -2.24 -16.39
CA GLY A 183 -15.62 -3.20 -15.63
C GLY A 183 -14.79 -4.10 -14.73
N TRP A 184 -13.64 -4.58 -15.21
CA TRP A 184 -12.70 -5.36 -14.41
C TRP A 184 -12.12 -4.58 -13.23
N GLN A 185 -11.67 -3.34 -13.46
CA GLN A 185 -11.16 -2.46 -12.40
C GLN A 185 -12.20 -2.25 -11.30
N VAL A 186 -13.42 -1.89 -11.70
CA VAL A 186 -14.54 -1.67 -10.77
C VAL A 186 -14.89 -2.96 -10.03
N ALA A 187 -14.96 -4.10 -10.73
CA ALA A 187 -15.23 -5.40 -10.13
C ALA A 187 -14.19 -5.76 -9.06
N CYS A 188 -12.89 -5.59 -9.35
CA CYS A 188 -11.83 -5.83 -8.37
C CYS A 188 -11.93 -4.89 -7.16
N ALA A 189 -12.20 -3.60 -7.37
CA ALA A 189 -12.32 -2.63 -6.28
C ALA A 189 -13.57 -2.87 -5.42
N VAL A 190 -14.72 -3.18 -6.03
CA VAL A 190 -15.95 -3.54 -5.32
C VAL A 190 -15.77 -4.86 -4.56
N ALA A 191 -15.18 -5.88 -5.19
CA ALA A 191 -14.89 -7.15 -4.52
C ALA A 191 -13.93 -6.95 -3.33
N ALA A 192 -12.91 -6.11 -3.47
CA ALA A 192 -12.02 -5.77 -2.36
C ALA A 192 -12.78 -5.10 -1.21
N LEU A 193 -13.64 -4.12 -1.51
CA LEU A 193 -14.49 -3.45 -0.53
C LEU A 193 -15.42 -4.43 0.19
N VAL A 194 -16.11 -5.30 -0.56
CA VAL A 194 -17.03 -6.30 -0.02
C VAL A 194 -16.28 -7.27 0.91
N VAL A 195 -15.14 -7.81 0.46
CA VAL A 195 -14.31 -8.71 1.28
C VAL A 195 -13.82 -8.01 2.54
N MET A 196 -13.42 -6.74 2.44
CA MET A 196 -13.00 -5.94 3.60
C MET A 196 -14.16 -5.76 4.60
N ILE A 197 -15.36 -5.39 4.16
CA ILE A 197 -16.54 -5.23 5.01
C ILE A 197 -16.85 -6.54 5.74
N PHE A 198 -16.88 -7.67 5.04
CA PHE A 198 -17.17 -8.97 5.66
C PHE A 198 -16.10 -9.37 6.68
N LYS A 199 -14.82 -9.23 6.34
CA LYS A 199 -13.72 -9.61 7.24
C LYS A 199 -13.59 -8.66 8.44
N CYS A 200 -13.85 -7.38 8.23
CA CYS A 200 -13.80 -6.39 9.28
C CYS A 200 -14.98 -6.50 10.26
N ARG A 201 -16.12 -7.07 9.86
CA ARG A 201 -17.30 -7.24 10.71
C ARG A 201 -17.13 -8.31 11.81
N MET A 202 -16.17 -9.22 11.67
CA MET A 202 -16.05 -10.42 12.50
C MET A 202 -15.20 -10.26 13.79
N LYS A 203 -14.65 -9.07 14.07
CA LYS A 203 -13.85 -8.80 15.28
C LYS A 203 -14.51 -7.73 16.17
N ASN A 204 -14.59 -7.98 17.49
CA ASN A 204 -15.23 -7.14 18.51
C ASN A 204 -14.79 -5.66 18.53
N GLY A 205 -15.70 -4.71 18.23
CA GLY A 205 -15.55 -3.28 18.51
C GLY A 205 -15.85 -2.33 17.33
N ARG A 206 -16.10 -1.07 17.63
CA ARG A 206 -16.58 -0.02 16.70
C ARG A 206 -15.57 0.47 15.63
N ARG A 207 -14.32 0.00 15.65
CA ARG A 207 -13.25 0.49 14.74
C ARG A 207 -13.10 -0.29 13.43
N HIS A 208 -14.00 -1.22 13.14
CA HIS A 208 -13.78 -2.25 12.13
C HIS A 208 -13.99 -1.79 10.70
N LEU A 209 -14.83 -0.80 10.46
CA LEU A 209 -15.16 -0.33 9.11
C LEU A 209 -14.25 0.80 8.60
N TRP A 210 -13.35 1.31 9.41
CA TRP A 210 -12.43 2.38 9.01
C TRP A 210 -11.66 2.12 7.71
N PRO A 211 -11.12 0.91 7.47
CA PRO A 211 -10.43 0.64 6.21
C PRO A 211 -11.33 0.65 4.98
N ALA A 212 -12.62 0.35 5.14
CA ALA A 212 -13.57 0.34 4.03
C ALA A 212 -13.95 1.77 3.58
N ILE A 213 -13.85 2.78 4.45
CA ILE A 213 -14.24 4.16 4.17
C ILE A 213 -13.43 4.74 2.99
N PRO A 214 -12.07 4.74 2.97
CA PRO A 214 -11.33 5.27 1.84
C PRO A 214 -11.65 4.58 0.52
N MET A 215 -11.89 3.26 0.54
CA MET A 215 -12.26 2.50 -0.65
C MET A 215 -13.67 2.89 -1.15
N ALA A 216 -14.64 3.06 -0.25
CA ALA A 216 -15.98 3.51 -0.60
C ALA A 216 -15.96 4.95 -1.17
N VAL A 217 -15.20 5.85 -0.54
CA VAL A 217 -14.99 7.22 -1.03
C VAL A 217 -14.33 7.21 -2.41
N SER A 218 -13.33 6.35 -2.63
CA SER A 218 -12.67 6.16 -3.92
C SER A 218 -13.65 5.75 -5.03
N LEU A 219 -14.50 4.74 -4.76
CA LEU A 219 -15.51 4.28 -5.71
C LEU A 219 -16.60 5.35 -5.98
N SER A 220 -17.06 6.05 -4.93
CA SER A 220 -18.02 7.13 -5.07
C SER A 220 -17.46 8.28 -5.91
N TYR A 221 -16.19 8.64 -5.68
CA TYR A 221 -15.52 9.65 -6.48
C TYR A 221 -15.40 9.26 -7.96
N LEU A 222 -15.05 8.00 -8.25
CA LEU A 222 -15.02 7.50 -9.62
C LEU A 222 -16.39 7.59 -10.27
N ALA A 223 -17.45 7.12 -9.60
CA ALA A 223 -18.80 7.17 -10.11
C ALA A 223 -19.24 8.63 -10.44
N LEU A 224 -18.99 9.56 -9.51
CA LEU A 224 -19.30 10.99 -9.72
C LEU A 224 -18.48 11.61 -10.84
N SER A 225 -17.21 11.24 -10.97
CA SER A 225 -16.33 11.76 -12.02
C SER A 225 -16.76 11.29 -13.40
N TYR A 226 -17.18 10.04 -13.54
CA TYR A 226 -17.69 9.47 -14.80
C TYR A 226 -19.12 9.94 -15.10
N SER A 227 -19.94 10.25 -14.11
CA SER A 227 -21.28 10.84 -14.30
C SER A 227 -21.26 12.30 -14.82
N GLY A 228 -20.08 12.88 -15.03
CA GLY A 228 -19.95 14.20 -15.61
C GLY A 228 -20.16 15.37 -14.64
N VAL A 229 -20.22 15.10 -13.33
CA VAL A 229 -20.38 16.14 -12.28
C VAL A 229 -19.18 17.08 -12.28
N GLN A 230 -19.36 18.26 -12.86
CA GLN A 230 -18.25 19.19 -13.14
C GLN A 230 -17.55 19.72 -11.89
N TRP A 231 -18.29 20.00 -10.80
CA TRP A 231 -17.69 20.52 -9.57
C TRP A 231 -16.73 19.51 -8.91
N VAL A 232 -17.01 18.20 -9.03
CA VAL A 232 -16.13 17.13 -8.52
C VAL A 232 -14.79 17.13 -9.28
N LYS A 233 -14.86 17.26 -10.63
CA LYS A 233 -13.67 17.39 -11.47
C LYS A 233 -12.89 18.67 -11.18
N ALA A 234 -13.58 19.77 -10.91
CA ALA A 234 -12.95 21.05 -10.58
C ALA A 234 -12.28 21.01 -9.19
N ALA A 235 -12.94 20.48 -8.19
CA ALA A 235 -12.43 20.44 -6.81
C ALA A 235 -11.26 19.48 -6.62
N LEU A 236 -11.41 18.23 -7.01
CA LEU A 236 -10.42 17.18 -6.78
C LEU A 236 -9.47 16.96 -7.97
N GLY A 237 -9.92 17.20 -9.18
CA GLY A 237 -9.27 17.36 -10.50
C GLY A 237 -8.14 16.43 -10.91
N ASP A 238 -7.46 15.77 -10.00
CA ASP A 238 -6.41 14.78 -10.26
C ASP A 238 -6.86 13.41 -9.80
N VAL A 239 -7.60 12.70 -10.66
CA VAL A 239 -8.14 11.38 -10.38
C VAL A 239 -7.02 10.41 -9.96
N THR A 240 -5.86 10.47 -10.62
CA THR A 240 -4.71 9.60 -10.31
C THR A 240 -4.22 9.82 -8.89
N ALA A 241 -3.97 11.08 -8.52
CA ALA A 241 -3.47 11.42 -7.19
C ALA A 241 -4.50 11.06 -6.10
N PHE A 242 -5.77 11.38 -6.34
CA PHE A 242 -6.85 11.06 -5.38
C PHE A 242 -6.99 9.56 -5.17
N GLN A 243 -7.07 8.78 -6.25
CA GLN A 243 -7.20 7.32 -6.17
C GLN A 243 -6.01 6.67 -5.47
N SER A 244 -4.80 7.07 -5.85
CA SER A 244 -3.59 6.55 -5.24
C SER A 244 -3.56 6.83 -3.73
N PHE A 245 -3.96 8.03 -3.33
CA PHE A 245 -4.02 8.41 -1.92
C PHE A 245 -5.09 7.63 -1.14
N MET A 246 -6.26 7.40 -1.74
CA MET A 246 -7.31 6.57 -1.12
C MET A 246 -6.85 5.12 -0.92
N TYR A 247 -6.13 4.52 -1.87
CA TYR A 247 -5.53 3.19 -1.68
C TYR A 247 -4.51 3.19 -0.54
N MET A 248 -3.63 4.17 -0.47
CA MET A 248 -2.66 4.30 0.62
C MET A 248 -3.37 4.41 1.97
N LEU A 249 -4.38 5.28 2.10
CA LEU A 249 -5.16 5.44 3.34
C LEU A 249 -5.90 4.16 3.73
N CYS A 250 -6.47 3.44 2.76
CA CYS A 250 -7.14 2.17 2.99
C CYS A 250 -6.19 1.15 3.63
N PHE A 251 -4.98 0.99 3.07
CA PHE A 251 -4.00 0.04 3.59
C PHE A 251 -3.43 0.48 4.93
N GLU A 252 -3.16 1.77 5.13
CA GLU A 252 -2.75 2.29 6.44
C GLU A 252 -3.82 2.08 7.50
N ALA A 253 -5.11 2.27 7.15
CA ALA A 253 -6.21 1.95 8.05
C ALA A 253 -6.27 0.44 8.37
N CYS A 254 -6.00 -0.45 7.40
CA CYS A 254 -5.88 -1.89 7.65
C CYS A 254 -4.75 -2.22 8.63
N ILE A 255 -3.60 -1.55 8.50
CA ILE A 255 -2.46 -1.70 9.42
C ILE A 255 -2.82 -1.16 10.81
N ALA A 256 -3.38 0.04 10.87
CA ALA A 256 -3.78 0.69 12.11
C ALA A 256 -4.86 -0.09 12.88
N CYS A 257 -5.79 -0.72 12.18
CA CYS A 257 -6.81 -1.59 12.79
C CYS A 257 -6.29 -2.99 13.15
N GLY A 258 -5.08 -3.36 12.72
CA GLY A 258 -4.47 -4.67 13.01
C GLY A 258 -4.95 -5.81 12.13
N TYR A 259 -5.56 -5.52 10.98
CA TYR A 259 -5.89 -6.53 9.99
C TYR A 259 -4.66 -6.99 9.20
N ILE A 260 -3.70 -6.09 9.04
CA ILE A 260 -2.38 -6.37 8.51
C ILE A 260 -1.40 -6.31 9.68
N HIS A 261 -0.72 -7.43 9.94
CA HIS A 261 0.21 -7.54 11.05
C HIS A 261 1.47 -6.73 10.76
N SER A 262 1.74 -5.76 11.63
CA SER A 262 2.95 -4.94 11.57
C SER A 262 3.79 -5.13 12.83
N ASN A 263 5.11 -5.06 12.66
CA ASN A 263 6.05 -5.14 13.78
C ASN A 263 5.93 -3.96 14.76
N SER A 264 5.28 -2.87 14.33
CA SER A 264 5.07 -1.71 15.20
C SER A 264 4.19 -1.98 16.42
N ARG A 265 3.36 -3.05 16.39
CA ARG A 265 2.50 -3.43 17.51
C ARG A 265 3.16 -4.37 18.51
N TYR A 266 4.23 -5.04 18.12
CA TYR A 266 4.94 -5.93 19.05
C TYR A 266 5.51 -5.16 20.24
N ALA A 267 6.00 -3.92 20.04
CA ALA A 267 6.46 -3.09 21.14
C ALA A 267 5.39 -2.78 22.18
N ASP A 268 4.12 -2.61 21.76
CA ASP A 268 3.01 -2.33 22.70
C ASP A 268 2.56 -3.60 23.44
N LEU A 269 2.62 -4.75 22.79
CA LEU A 269 2.33 -6.05 23.44
C LEU A 269 3.38 -6.39 24.50
N PHE A 270 4.65 -6.10 24.23
CA PHE A 270 5.75 -6.36 25.19
C PHE A 270 5.87 -5.27 26.26
N ALA A 271 5.46 -4.04 25.98
CA ALA A 271 5.46 -2.96 26.99
C ALA A 271 4.39 -3.19 28.08
N SER A 272 3.36 -3.98 27.82
CA SER A 272 2.30 -4.30 28.80
C SER A 272 2.62 -5.52 29.66
N SER A 273 3.64 -6.33 29.34
CA SER A 273 4.10 -7.42 30.17
C SER A 273 4.97 -6.90 31.31
N VAL A 274 4.32 -6.51 32.39
CA VAL A 274 4.99 -6.03 33.63
C VAL A 274 5.84 -7.18 34.18
N GLY A 275 7.18 -6.97 34.29
CA GLY A 275 8.10 -7.85 34.97
C GLY A 275 8.85 -8.87 34.11
N THR A 276 8.57 -8.98 32.82
CA THR A 276 9.30 -9.91 31.93
C THR A 276 10.10 -9.13 30.87
N SER A 277 11.40 -9.42 30.76
CA SER A 277 12.21 -8.97 29.62
C SER A 277 11.80 -9.78 28.40
N ALA A 278 11.35 -9.10 27.33
CA ALA A 278 11.06 -9.76 26.07
C ALA A 278 11.74 -9.01 24.92
N GLU A 279 12.41 -9.78 24.06
CA GLU A 279 13.16 -9.27 22.91
C GLU A 279 12.79 -10.04 21.65
N ILE A 280 12.71 -9.36 20.52
CA ILE A 280 12.64 -10.00 19.20
C ILE A 280 13.95 -9.71 18.49
N THR A 281 14.59 -10.77 18.02
CA THR A 281 15.88 -10.68 17.33
C THR A 281 15.76 -11.14 15.87
N ASP A 282 16.71 -10.71 15.05
CA ASP A 282 16.90 -11.30 13.73
C ASP A 282 17.61 -12.68 13.83
N ARG A 283 17.87 -13.31 12.68
CA ARG A 283 18.58 -14.61 12.63
C ARG A 283 20.00 -14.55 13.16
N ASN A 284 20.60 -13.37 13.27
CA ASN A 284 21.94 -13.13 13.78
C ASN A 284 21.94 -12.72 15.25
N PHE A 285 20.78 -12.83 15.94
CA PHE A 285 20.57 -12.39 17.32
C PHE A 285 20.83 -10.89 17.55
N ASN A 286 20.64 -10.06 16.54
CA ASN A 286 20.60 -8.63 16.72
C ASN A 286 19.20 -8.24 17.16
N ILE A 287 19.11 -7.45 18.23
CA ILE A 287 17.84 -7.01 18.80
C ILE A 287 17.12 -6.10 17.79
N ARG A 288 15.92 -6.48 17.42
CA ARG A 288 15.00 -5.70 16.58
C ARG A 288 13.99 -4.95 17.44
N TYR A 289 13.55 -5.58 18.53
CA TYR A 289 12.60 -5.04 19.49
C TYR A 289 12.98 -5.54 20.88
N ALA A 290 12.90 -4.64 21.87
CA ALA A 290 13.05 -4.95 23.28
C ALA A 290 11.91 -4.31 24.06
N ALA A 291 11.46 -4.93 25.13
CA ALA A 291 10.54 -4.34 26.08
C ALA A 291 11.19 -3.14 26.78
N LEU A 292 10.35 -2.12 27.11
CA LEU A 292 10.82 -0.95 27.79
C LEU A 292 11.28 -1.30 29.23
N ASN A 293 12.46 -0.79 29.63
CA ASN A 293 13.07 -0.96 30.97
C ASN A 293 13.55 -2.39 31.31
N THR A 294 13.99 -3.15 30.33
CA THR A 294 14.52 -4.49 30.56
C THR A 294 16.04 -4.53 30.33
N GLU A 295 16.76 -5.33 31.14
CA GLU A 295 18.15 -5.65 30.88
C GLU A 295 18.26 -6.46 29.58
N ALA A 296 19.19 -6.04 28.72
CA ALA A 296 19.46 -6.73 27.47
C ALA A 296 19.87 -8.19 27.74
N ILE A 297 19.24 -9.12 27.04
CA ILE A 297 19.57 -10.54 27.15
C ILE A 297 20.84 -10.81 26.33
N PRO A 298 21.92 -11.36 26.93
CA PRO A 298 23.15 -11.65 26.20
C PRO A 298 22.90 -12.66 25.06
N LYS A 299 23.55 -12.41 23.92
CA LYS A 299 23.44 -13.29 22.74
C LYS A 299 23.79 -14.76 23.04
N TYR A 300 24.69 -15.00 23.98
CA TYR A 300 25.05 -16.34 24.41
C TYR A 300 23.86 -17.06 25.04
N ASP A 301 23.15 -16.41 25.97
CA ASP A 301 21.97 -16.96 26.63
C ASP A 301 20.83 -17.20 25.63
N MET A 302 20.63 -16.26 24.65
CA MET A 302 19.64 -16.43 23.59
C MET A 302 19.89 -17.69 22.76
N LYS A 303 21.15 -17.92 22.36
CA LYS A 303 21.52 -19.12 21.58
C LYS A 303 21.29 -20.40 22.34
N LYS A 304 21.66 -20.42 23.61
CA LYS A 304 21.51 -21.59 24.46
C LYS A 304 20.04 -21.87 24.77
N ALA A 305 19.24 -20.83 24.96
CA ALA A 305 17.81 -20.93 25.24
C ALA A 305 16.99 -21.51 24.07
N LEU A 306 17.54 -21.56 22.84
CA LEU A 306 16.91 -22.28 21.72
C LEU A 306 16.92 -23.80 21.87
N GLN A 307 17.86 -24.32 22.63
CA GLN A 307 17.94 -25.77 22.87
C GLN A 307 17.26 -26.18 24.19
N SER A 308 17.40 -25.32 25.22
CA SER A 308 16.77 -25.53 26.52
C SER A 308 16.73 -24.21 27.30
N PRO A 309 15.69 -23.96 28.13
CA PRO A 309 15.61 -22.78 28.97
C PRO A 309 16.86 -22.59 29.81
N VAL A 310 17.37 -21.36 29.91
CA VAL A 310 18.61 -21.05 30.65
C VAL A 310 18.28 -20.24 31.88
N THR A 311 18.48 -20.83 33.07
CA THR A 311 18.29 -20.10 34.34
C THR A 311 19.56 -19.33 34.68
N ARG A 312 19.43 -18.01 34.88
CA ARG A 312 20.50 -17.11 35.34
C ARG A 312 20.65 -17.15 36.85
N LYS A 313 21.78 -16.70 37.32
CA LYS A 313 22.04 -16.58 38.78
C LYS A 313 21.07 -15.62 39.49
N SER A 314 20.38 -14.73 38.74
CA SER A 314 19.34 -13.85 39.24
C SER A 314 17.96 -14.50 39.42
N GLY A 315 17.83 -15.82 39.24
CA GLY A 315 16.54 -16.51 39.30
C GLY A 315 15.67 -16.39 38.03
N LEU A 316 16.09 -15.56 37.07
CA LEU A 316 15.37 -15.38 35.82
C LEU A 316 15.70 -16.52 34.84
N THR A 317 14.69 -17.15 34.28
CA THR A 317 14.82 -18.16 33.24
C THR A 317 14.61 -17.55 31.87
N VAL A 318 15.59 -17.69 30.98
CA VAL A 318 15.54 -17.23 29.60
C VAL A 318 14.96 -18.30 28.71
N HIS A 319 13.93 -17.97 27.97
CA HIS A 319 13.30 -18.80 26.95
C HIS A 319 13.54 -18.18 25.56
N ALA A 320 13.67 -19.01 24.53
CA ALA A 320 13.78 -18.57 23.14
C ALA A 320 12.96 -19.49 22.24
N MET A 321 12.29 -18.87 21.25
CA MET A 321 11.46 -19.59 20.29
C MET A 321 11.73 -19.03 18.88
N PRO A 322 11.87 -19.90 17.85
CA PRO A 322 12.01 -19.45 16.48
C PRO A 322 10.70 -18.81 15.97
N ILE A 323 10.82 -17.65 15.34
CA ILE A 323 9.71 -16.95 14.69
C ILE A 323 10.04 -16.67 13.22
N SER A 324 9.04 -16.26 12.45
CA SER A 324 9.23 -15.93 11.03
C SER A 324 10.21 -14.75 10.88
N GLY A 325 11.48 -15.06 10.65
CA GLY A 325 12.54 -14.07 10.37
C GLY A 325 13.55 -13.85 11.48
N GLY A 326 13.45 -14.56 12.61
CA GLY A 326 14.36 -14.43 13.75
C GLY A 326 13.92 -15.28 14.93
N TYR A 327 14.09 -14.73 16.14
CA TYR A 327 13.77 -15.40 17.41
C TYR A 327 13.01 -14.44 18.33
N ALA A 328 12.00 -14.96 19.04
CA ALA A 328 11.41 -14.32 20.20
C ALA A 328 12.11 -14.86 21.44
N VAL A 329 12.62 -13.97 22.29
CA VAL A 329 13.33 -14.30 23.53
C VAL A 329 12.66 -13.57 24.67
N TRP A 330 12.39 -14.26 25.78
CA TRP A 330 11.80 -13.66 26.98
C TRP A 330 12.38 -14.24 28.24
N THR A 331 12.25 -13.51 29.34
CA THR A 331 12.64 -13.99 30.66
C THR A 331 11.39 -14.24 31.49
N GLU A 332 11.41 -15.31 32.28
CA GLU A 332 10.38 -15.64 33.25
C GLU A 332 11.00 -15.62 34.64
N ASP A 333 10.36 -14.93 35.58
CA ASP A 333 10.80 -14.92 36.99
C ASP A 333 10.16 -16.11 37.73
N MET A 334 10.98 -17.09 38.00
CA MET A 334 10.55 -18.27 38.74
C MET A 334 10.61 -18.07 40.27
N SER A 335 11.13 -16.95 40.76
CA SER A 335 11.19 -16.65 42.19
C SER A 335 9.83 -16.41 42.84
N ALA A 336 8.82 -16.08 42.07
CA ALA A 336 7.46 -15.89 42.53
C ALA A 336 6.65 -17.21 42.66
N LEU A 337 7.22 -18.32 42.20
CA LEU A 337 6.58 -19.67 42.23
C LEU A 337 7.13 -20.61 43.31
N LEU A 338 8.15 -20.14 44.05
CA LEU A 338 8.72 -20.80 45.25
C LEU A 338 8.32 -20.01 46.51
#